data_e9a2d48655d6d4143152adcbb39b73b1
#
_entry.id   e9a2d48655d6d4143152adcbb39b73b1
#
_cell.length_a   1.000
_cell.length_b   1.000
_cell.length_c   1.000
_cell.angle_alpha   90.00
_cell.angle_beta   90.00
_cell.angle_gamma   90.00
#
_symmetry.space_group_name_H-M   'P 1'
#
loop_
_entity.id
_entity.type
_entity.pdbx_description
1 polymer ?
#
loop_
_entity_poly.entity_id
_entity_poly.type
_entity_poly.pdbx_seq_one_letter_code
_entity_poly.pdbx_strand_id
1 'polypeptide(L)'
;LGTWGLPQMEQKFYAIKSGPAIKQGAIISTIFAMIVAGGSYFLGGFGRLYSGQIEMSAAGTPIYDSIIPTMLSTLPDLLVGLVIVLVLSASMSTLSSLVLTSSSTLTLDLLKDNVVKNMDEKRQLAWMRGLLVAFVAISALIALVQYNSSITFIAQLMSISWGALAGAFLGPFLW
;
A
#
# COMPACT_ATOMS: atom_id res chain seq x y z
N LEU A 1 8.78 13.53 -4.84
CA LEU A 1 10.03 13.21 -4.12
C LEU A 1 9.82 12.10 -3.08
N GLY A 2 8.72 12.11 -2.30
CA GLY A 2 8.48 11.13 -1.23
C GLY A 2 8.45 9.66 -1.69
N THR A 3 7.95 9.38 -2.89
CA THR A 3 7.91 8.00 -3.42
C THR A 3 9.27 7.46 -3.85
N TRP A 4 10.27 8.31 -4.08
CA TRP A 4 11.62 7.89 -4.49
C TRP A 4 12.40 7.24 -3.35
N GLY A 5 12.15 7.64 -2.11
CA GLY A 5 12.80 7.07 -0.93
C GLY A 5 12.10 5.83 -0.37
N LEU A 6 11.20 5.19 -1.12
CA LEU A 6 10.57 3.96 -0.68
C LEU A 6 11.44 2.75 -1.06
N PRO A 7 11.84 1.89 -0.11
CA PRO A 7 12.74 0.75 -0.36
C PRO A 7 12.27 -0.17 -1.49
N GLN A 8 10.97 -0.37 -1.61
CA GLN A 8 10.36 -1.18 -2.66
C GLN A 8 10.51 -0.57 -4.06
N MET A 9 10.72 0.74 -4.15
CA MET A 9 11.01 1.40 -5.43
C MET A 9 12.49 1.32 -5.77
N GLU A 10 13.35 1.47 -4.78
CA GLU A 10 14.81 1.37 -4.95
C GLU A 10 15.23 -0.02 -5.42
N GLN A 11 14.67 -1.09 -4.85
CA GLN A 11 14.95 -2.47 -5.27
C GLN A 11 14.70 -2.71 -6.76
N LYS A 12 13.75 -2.01 -7.37
CA LYS A 12 13.46 -2.14 -8.81
C LYS A 12 14.59 -1.59 -9.68
N PHE A 13 15.31 -0.59 -9.22
CA PHE A 13 16.44 -0.03 -9.96
C PHE A 13 17.62 -1.02 -10.04
N TYR A 14 17.84 -1.81 -9.00
CA TYR A 14 18.90 -2.84 -8.99
C TYR A 14 18.57 -4.06 -9.86
N ALA A 15 17.30 -4.28 -10.20
CA ALA A 15 16.85 -5.40 -11.02
C ALA A 15 16.93 -5.13 -12.53
N ILE A 16 17.37 -3.95 -12.97
CA ILE A 16 17.35 -3.55 -14.39
C ILE A 16 18.56 -4.14 -15.12
N LYS A 17 18.31 -4.88 -16.20
CA LYS A 17 19.33 -5.62 -16.95
C LYS A 17 20.21 -4.76 -17.87
N SER A 18 19.73 -3.61 -18.36
CA SER A 18 20.46 -2.82 -19.36
C SER A 18 19.96 -1.38 -19.43
N GLY A 19 20.81 -0.45 -19.89
CA GLY A 19 20.47 0.95 -20.09
C GLY A 19 19.25 1.20 -21.01
N PRO A 20 19.15 0.55 -22.18
CA PRO A 20 17.98 0.65 -23.04
C PRO A 20 16.66 0.22 -22.37
N ALA A 21 16.73 -0.81 -21.49
CA ALA A 21 15.55 -1.28 -20.75
C ALA A 21 15.02 -0.23 -19.75
N ILE A 22 15.89 0.64 -19.21
CA ILE A 22 15.49 1.76 -18.36
C ILE A 22 14.55 2.71 -19.12
N LYS A 23 14.95 3.08 -20.35
CA LYS A 23 14.19 4.02 -21.18
C LYS A 23 12.82 3.45 -21.57
N GLN A 24 12.77 2.19 -21.99
CA GLN A 24 11.52 1.51 -22.30
C GLN A 24 10.63 1.37 -21.06
N GLY A 25 11.19 0.94 -19.94
CA GLY A 25 10.48 0.83 -18.67
C GLY A 25 9.91 2.18 -18.22
N ALA A 26 10.66 3.26 -18.33
CA ALA A 26 10.19 4.61 -18.00
C ALA A 26 8.99 5.03 -18.87
N ILE A 27 9.05 4.79 -20.17
CA ILE A 27 7.93 5.12 -21.09
C ILE A 27 6.69 4.31 -20.73
N ILE A 28 6.83 2.99 -20.59
CA ILE A 28 5.69 2.09 -20.28
C ILE A 28 5.08 2.46 -18.93
N SER A 29 5.90 2.65 -17.90
CA SER A 29 5.41 3.01 -16.56
C SER A 29 4.76 4.39 -16.53
N THR A 30 5.27 5.35 -17.31
CA THR A 30 4.65 6.69 -17.39
C THR A 30 3.28 6.62 -18.06
N ILE A 31 3.15 5.90 -19.18
CA ILE A 31 1.85 5.73 -19.87
C ILE A 31 0.87 5.00 -18.91
N PHE A 32 1.31 3.95 -18.27
CA PHE A 32 0.49 3.21 -17.31
C PHE A 32 0.06 4.10 -16.14
N ALA A 33 0.97 4.87 -15.56
CA ALA A 33 0.68 5.79 -14.47
C ALA A 33 -0.32 6.88 -14.90
N MET A 34 -0.19 7.42 -16.11
CA MET A 34 -1.16 8.40 -16.64
C MET A 34 -2.55 7.80 -16.80
N ILE A 35 -2.66 6.57 -17.31
CA ILE A 35 -3.95 5.89 -17.46
C ILE A 35 -4.58 5.63 -16.09
N VAL A 36 -3.81 5.07 -15.14
CA VAL A 36 -4.33 4.72 -13.82
C VAL A 36 -4.65 5.95 -12.99
N ALA A 37 -3.72 6.90 -12.89
CA ALA A 37 -3.94 8.12 -12.11
C ALA A 37 -5.02 8.99 -12.76
N GLY A 38 -4.94 9.21 -14.08
CA GLY A 38 -5.95 9.97 -14.83
C GLY A 38 -7.35 9.37 -14.71
N GLY A 39 -7.47 8.05 -14.83
CA GLY A 39 -8.72 7.32 -14.63
C GLY A 39 -9.25 7.46 -13.21
N SER A 40 -8.38 7.34 -12.20
CA SER A 40 -8.78 7.48 -10.79
C SER A 40 -9.27 8.90 -10.47
N TYR A 41 -8.54 9.94 -10.94
CA TYR A 41 -8.97 11.33 -10.75
C TYR A 41 -10.25 11.65 -11.53
N PHE A 42 -10.40 11.11 -12.74
CA PHE A 42 -11.61 11.26 -13.52
C PHE A 42 -12.82 10.65 -12.82
N LEU A 43 -12.70 9.40 -12.34
CA LEU A 43 -13.74 8.75 -11.54
C LEU A 43 -14.03 9.51 -10.24
N GLY A 44 -13.00 9.98 -9.55
CA GLY A 44 -13.14 10.81 -8.35
C GLY A 44 -13.93 12.09 -8.59
N GLY A 45 -13.79 12.68 -9.79
CA GLY A 45 -14.58 13.83 -10.22
C GLY A 45 -16.10 13.58 -10.23
N PHE A 46 -16.52 12.37 -10.60
CA PHE A 46 -17.94 11.99 -10.54
C PHE A 46 -18.48 11.89 -9.13
N GLY A 47 -17.64 11.74 -8.11
CA GLY A 47 -18.05 11.77 -6.71
C GLY A 47 -18.84 13.03 -6.34
N ARG A 48 -18.61 14.16 -7.04
CA ARG A 48 -19.38 15.40 -6.84
C ARG A 48 -20.87 15.26 -7.17
N LEU A 49 -21.21 14.36 -8.09
CA LEU A 49 -22.60 14.09 -8.46
C LEU A 49 -23.37 13.39 -7.33
N TYR A 50 -22.63 12.74 -6.43
CA TYR A 50 -23.18 12.01 -5.28
C TYR A 50 -23.00 12.76 -3.95
N SER A 51 -22.62 14.04 -4.00
CA SER A 51 -22.32 14.85 -2.79
C SER A 51 -23.44 14.88 -1.75
N GLY A 52 -24.70 14.78 -2.19
CA GLY A 52 -25.87 14.72 -1.29
C GLY A 52 -26.12 13.35 -0.64
N GLN A 53 -25.39 12.31 -1.06
CA GLN A 53 -25.54 10.93 -0.58
C GLN A 53 -24.32 10.42 0.20
N ILE A 54 -23.27 11.26 0.30
CA ILE A 54 -22.04 10.92 1.02
C ILE A 54 -22.31 10.92 2.52
N GLU A 55 -21.79 9.92 3.21
CA GLU A 55 -21.87 9.83 4.66
C GLU A 55 -21.13 11.00 5.33
N MET A 56 -21.77 11.57 6.33
CA MET A 56 -21.18 12.63 7.13
C MET A 56 -20.71 12.09 8.48
N SER A 57 -19.53 12.52 8.91
CA SER A 57 -19.01 12.25 10.25
C SER A 57 -19.88 12.93 11.31
N ALA A 58 -19.81 12.46 12.55
CA ALA A 58 -20.44 13.12 13.69
C ALA A 58 -20.04 14.62 13.85
N ALA A 59 -18.89 15.01 13.29
CA ALA A 59 -18.41 16.40 13.26
C ALA A 59 -18.93 17.21 12.06
N GLY A 60 -19.83 16.65 11.22
CA GLY A 60 -20.38 17.33 10.04
C GLY A 60 -19.42 17.43 8.86
N THR A 61 -18.31 16.70 8.88
CA THR A 61 -17.37 16.61 7.76
C THR A 61 -17.67 15.41 6.89
N PRO A 62 -17.55 15.48 5.55
CA PRO A 62 -17.79 14.36 4.67
C PRO A 62 -16.78 13.25 4.88
N ILE A 63 -17.25 12.01 4.92
CA ILE A 63 -16.41 10.81 4.96
C ILE A 63 -16.01 10.47 3.53
N TYR A 64 -14.84 10.91 3.10
CA TYR A 64 -14.37 10.75 1.72
C TYR A 64 -14.23 9.28 1.30
N ASP A 65 -13.96 8.37 2.23
CA ASP A 65 -13.86 6.93 1.97
C ASP A 65 -15.21 6.29 1.60
N SER A 66 -16.36 6.97 1.88
CA SER A 66 -17.70 6.51 1.48
C SER A 66 -18.09 6.86 0.05
N ILE A 67 -17.32 7.73 -0.64
CA ILE A 67 -17.67 8.20 -2.00
C ILE A 67 -17.74 7.04 -2.99
N ILE A 68 -16.69 6.22 -3.06
CA ILE A 68 -16.63 5.11 -4.01
C ILE A 68 -17.68 4.03 -3.70
N PRO A 69 -17.85 3.56 -2.46
CA PRO A 69 -18.97 2.67 -2.12
C PRO A 69 -20.34 3.21 -2.51
N THR A 70 -20.59 4.52 -2.27
CA THR A 70 -21.87 5.17 -2.66
C THR A 70 -22.08 5.16 -4.17
N MET A 71 -21.04 5.46 -4.96
CA MET A 71 -21.11 5.37 -6.42
C MET A 71 -21.35 3.93 -6.90
N LEU A 72 -20.69 2.95 -6.28
CA LEU A 72 -20.83 1.54 -6.63
C LEU A 72 -22.22 0.99 -6.29
N SER A 73 -22.87 1.48 -5.24
CA SER A 73 -24.20 1.01 -4.85
C SER A 73 -25.28 1.30 -5.91
N THR A 74 -25.02 2.17 -6.88
CA THR A 74 -25.92 2.43 -8.02
C THR A 74 -25.76 1.45 -9.19
N LEU A 75 -24.77 0.56 -9.12
CA LEU A 75 -24.49 -0.43 -10.17
C LEU A 75 -25.28 -1.72 -9.92
N PRO A 76 -25.54 -2.52 -10.98
CA PRO A 76 -26.08 -3.87 -10.83
C PRO A 76 -25.21 -4.75 -9.92
N ASP A 77 -25.84 -5.61 -9.12
CA ASP A 77 -25.18 -6.48 -8.13
C ASP A 77 -24.00 -7.29 -8.71
N LEU A 78 -24.13 -7.77 -9.95
CA LEU A 78 -23.07 -8.50 -10.63
C LEU A 78 -21.79 -7.65 -10.79
N LEU A 79 -21.95 -6.39 -11.17
CA LEU A 79 -20.81 -5.46 -11.34
C LEU A 79 -20.20 -5.11 -9.99
N VAL A 80 -21.02 -4.87 -8.97
CA VAL A 80 -20.55 -4.65 -7.60
C VAL A 80 -19.74 -5.84 -7.12
N GLY A 81 -20.23 -7.07 -7.32
CA GLY A 81 -19.52 -8.30 -6.98
C GLY A 81 -18.16 -8.41 -7.66
N LEU A 82 -18.08 -8.11 -8.96
CA LEU A 82 -16.81 -8.12 -9.71
C LEU A 82 -15.82 -7.07 -9.16
N VAL A 83 -16.29 -5.87 -8.86
CA VAL A 83 -15.43 -4.81 -8.28
C VAL A 83 -14.91 -5.23 -6.91
N ILE A 84 -15.76 -5.81 -6.05
CA ILE A 84 -15.33 -6.30 -4.73
C ILE A 84 -14.25 -7.37 -4.87
N VAL A 85 -14.42 -8.36 -5.74
CA VAL A 85 -13.41 -9.40 -5.98
C VAL A 85 -12.11 -8.80 -6.49
N LEU A 86 -12.17 -7.83 -7.40
CA LEU A 86 -11.00 -7.13 -7.93
C LEU A 86 -10.25 -6.36 -6.83
N VAL A 87 -10.97 -5.59 -6.01
CA VAL A 87 -10.38 -4.82 -4.91
C VAL A 87 -9.75 -5.74 -3.87
N LEU A 88 -10.44 -6.82 -3.48
CA LEU A 88 -9.90 -7.80 -2.54
C LEU A 88 -8.64 -8.47 -3.09
N SER A 89 -8.65 -8.90 -4.34
CA SER A 89 -7.49 -9.53 -4.98
C SER A 89 -6.29 -8.60 -5.05
N ALA A 90 -6.50 -7.33 -5.42
CA ALA A 90 -5.46 -6.32 -5.45
C ALA A 90 -4.89 -6.03 -4.05
N SER A 91 -5.77 -5.90 -3.06
CA SER A 91 -5.38 -5.66 -1.67
C SER A 91 -4.58 -6.82 -1.09
N MET A 92 -5.01 -8.08 -1.33
CA MET A 92 -4.29 -9.27 -0.89
C MET A 92 -2.90 -9.38 -1.53
N SER A 93 -2.79 -9.08 -2.82
CA SER A 93 -1.51 -9.08 -3.53
C SER A 93 -0.53 -8.07 -2.92
N THR A 94 -0.99 -6.85 -2.66
CA THR A 94 -0.17 -5.79 -2.05
C THR A 94 0.21 -6.13 -0.62
N LEU A 95 -0.76 -6.55 0.20
CA LEU A 95 -0.52 -6.91 1.60
C LEU A 95 0.49 -8.04 1.72
N SER A 96 0.35 -9.09 0.90
CA SER A 96 1.26 -10.24 0.90
C SER A 96 2.69 -9.82 0.60
N SER A 97 2.89 -8.96 -0.41
CA SER A 97 4.24 -8.49 -0.76
C SER A 97 4.86 -7.60 0.32
N LEU A 98 4.08 -6.70 0.91
CA LEU A 98 4.55 -5.80 1.98
C LEU A 98 4.93 -6.59 3.24
N VAL A 99 4.06 -7.51 3.67
CA VAL A 99 4.31 -8.30 4.89
C VAL A 99 5.49 -9.24 4.68
N LEU A 100 5.63 -9.85 3.49
CA LEU A 100 6.77 -10.69 3.17
C LEU A 100 8.08 -9.89 3.16
N THR A 101 8.09 -8.73 2.53
CA THR A 101 9.27 -7.85 2.51
C THR A 101 9.64 -7.41 3.92
N SER A 102 8.69 -6.94 4.70
CA SER A 102 8.94 -6.48 6.08
C SER A 102 9.47 -7.60 6.98
N SER A 103 8.88 -8.80 6.88
CA SER A 103 9.34 -9.96 7.69
C SER A 103 10.72 -10.46 7.26
N SER A 104 11.02 -10.45 5.97
CA SER A 104 12.34 -10.84 5.47
C SER A 104 13.42 -9.83 5.86
N THR A 105 13.18 -8.53 5.69
CA THR A 105 14.12 -7.48 6.09
C THR A 105 14.42 -7.54 7.58
N LEU A 106 13.37 -7.66 8.42
CA LEU A 106 13.58 -7.75 9.87
C LEU A 106 14.35 -9.02 10.28
N THR A 107 14.10 -10.14 9.59
CA THR A 107 14.79 -11.40 9.88
C THR A 107 16.23 -11.40 9.38
N LEU A 108 16.45 -10.98 8.15
CA LEU A 108 17.76 -11.09 7.49
C LEU A 108 18.70 -9.96 7.89
N ASP A 109 18.20 -8.72 7.85
CA ASP A 109 19.06 -7.55 8.05
C ASP A 109 19.23 -7.21 9.54
N LEU A 110 18.22 -7.44 10.36
CA LEU A 110 18.27 -7.08 11.78
C LEU A 110 18.57 -8.27 12.69
N LEU A 111 17.81 -9.36 12.59
CA LEU A 111 17.98 -10.49 13.52
C LEU A 111 19.23 -11.31 13.21
N LYS A 112 19.47 -11.65 11.95
CA LYS A 112 20.59 -12.48 11.54
C LYS A 112 21.93 -11.78 11.75
N ASP A 113 22.03 -10.52 11.37
CA ASP A 113 23.30 -9.80 11.39
C ASP A 113 23.65 -9.23 12.77
N ASN A 114 22.62 -8.82 13.56
CA ASN A 114 22.86 -8.11 14.82
C ASN A 114 22.55 -8.93 16.08
N VAL A 115 21.57 -9.85 16.05
CA VAL A 115 21.07 -10.51 17.25
C VAL A 115 21.48 -11.99 17.32
N VAL A 116 21.31 -12.74 16.24
CA VAL A 116 21.56 -14.19 16.21
C VAL A 116 22.59 -14.52 15.14
N LYS A 117 23.86 -14.43 15.49
CA LYS A 117 24.97 -14.83 14.59
C LYS A 117 24.87 -16.33 14.28
N ASN A 118 25.05 -16.71 13.01
CA ASN A 118 24.97 -18.08 12.50
C ASN A 118 23.57 -18.71 12.58
N MET A 119 22.54 -17.95 12.22
CA MET A 119 21.18 -18.47 12.14
C MET A 119 21.07 -19.48 10.98
N ASP A 120 20.71 -20.73 11.30
CA ASP A 120 20.42 -21.78 10.30
C ASP A 120 19.21 -21.40 9.44
N GLU A 121 19.18 -21.85 8.18
CA GLU A 121 18.10 -21.54 7.21
C GLU A 121 16.71 -21.90 7.74
N LYS A 122 16.59 -23.03 8.44
CA LYS A 122 15.31 -23.43 9.06
C LYS A 122 14.83 -22.44 10.11
N ARG A 123 15.77 -21.91 10.91
CA ARG A 123 15.45 -20.88 11.92
C ARG A 123 15.10 -19.55 11.26
N GLN A 124 15.83 -19.16 10.20
CA GLN A 124 15.49 -17.96 9.44
C GLN A 124 14.06 -18.03 8.90
N LEU A 125 13.69 -19.15 8.28
CA LEU A 125 12.35 -19.35 7.76
C LEU A 125 11.28 -19.37 8.85
N ALA A 126 11.57 -19.96 10.01
CA ALA A 126 10.66 -19.96 11.14
C ALA A 126 10.42 -18.54 11.69
N TRP A 127 11.48 -17.75 11.84
CA TRP A 127 11.37 -16.33 12.24
C TRP A 127 10.60 -15.50 11.24
N MET A 128 10.89 -15.63 9.92
CA MET A 128 10.15 -14.95 8.88
C MET A 128 8.65 -15.25 8.93
N ARG A 129 8.29 -16.53 9.09
CA ARG A 129 6.88 -16.94 9.21
C ARG A 129 6.22 -16.39 10.49
N GLY A 130 6.92 -16.43 11.61
CA GLY A 130 6.41 -15.87 12.86
C GLY A 130 6.17 -14.36 12.77
N LEU A 131 7.11 -13.63 12.22
CA LEU A 131 6.99 -12.18 12.01
C LEU A 131 5.90 -11.84 10.99
N LEU A 132 5.77 -12.65 9.91
CA LEU A 132 4.69 -12.49 8.95
C LEU A 132 3.32 -12.57 9.63
N VAL A 133 3.10 -13.60 10.45
CA VAL A 133 1.85 -13.74 11.21
C VAL A 133 1.65 -12.57 12.17
N ALA A 134 2.71 -12.15 12.86
CA ALA A 134 2.65 -11.02 13.78
C ALA A 134 2.28 -9.71 13.06
N PHE A 135 2.88 -9.41 11.91
CA PHE A 135 2.54 -8.22 11.12
C PHE A 135 1.11 -8.24 10.60
N VAL A 136 0.63 -9.40 10.13
CA VAL A 136 -0.77 -9.54 9.71
C VAL A 136 -1.71 -9.31 10.90
N ALA A 137 -1.41 -9.89 12.05
CA ALA A 137 -2.22 -9.71 13.26
C ALA A 137 -2.25 -8.24 13.74
N ILE A 138 -1.10 -7.57 13.75
CA ILE A 138 -1.00 -6.14 14.09
C ILE A 138 -1.80 -5.30 13.09
N SER A 139 -1.68 -5.58 11.78
CA SER A 139 -2.43 -4.86 10.75
C SER A 139 -3.94 -5.05 10.92
N ALA A 140 -4.38 -6.25 11.25
CA ALA A 140 -5.79 -6.53 11.52
C ALA A 140 -6.30 -5.79 12.78
N LEU A 141 -5.49 -5.74 13.86
CA LEU A 141 -5.82 -4.97 15.06
C LEU A 141 -5.93 -3.48 14.76
N ILE A 142 -4.99 -2.91 14.01
CA ILE A 142 -5.04 -1.50 13.60
C ILE A 142 -6.29 -1.23 12.77
N ALA A 143 -6.64 -2.11 11.84
CA ALA A 143 -7.84 -1.98 11.03
C ALA A 143 -9.13 -2.01 11.87
N LEU A 144 -9.19 -2.88 12.88
CA LEU A 144 -10.33 -2.94 13.81
C LEU A 144 -10.44 -1.67 14.67
N VAL A 145 -9.30 -1.16 15.17
CA VAL A 145 -9.27 0.11 15.92
C VAL A 145 -9.72 1.27 15.02
N GLN A 146 -9.25 1.30 13.77
CA GLN A 146 -9.66 2.33 12.80
C GLN A 146 -11.15 2.26 12.48
N TYR A 147 -11.70 1.07 12.31
CA TYR A 147 -13.13 0.87 12.06
C TYR A 147 -14.01 1.41 13.19
N ASN A 148 -13.57 1.22 14.45
CA ASN A 148 -14.29 1.68 15.63
C ASN A 148 -14.04 3.16 15.99
N SER A 149 -12.96 3.75 15.46
CA SER A 149 -12.63 5.15 15.70
C SER A 149 -12.82 5.93 14.40
N SER A 150 -13.77 6.84 14.36
CA SER A 150 -14.04 7.75 13.23
C SER A 150 -12.91 8.78 12.98
N ILE A 151 -11.67 8.50 13.41
CA ILE A 151 -10.63 9.51 13.59
C ILE A 151 -9.72 9.67 12.37
N THR A 152 -9.59 8.68 11.49
CA THR A 152 -8.54 8.77 10.46
C THR A 152 -9.01 8.34 9.08
N PHE A 153 -8.88 9.27 8.17
CA PHE A 153 -8.95 9.05 6.73
C PHE A 153 -7.78 8.15 6.27
N ILE A 154 -8.07 7.10 5.51
CA ILE A 154 -7.07 6.09 5.08
C ILE A 154 -5.86 6.72 4.39
N ALA A 155 -6.07 7.73 3.54
CA ALA A 155 -5.01 8.44 2.87
C ALA A 155 -4.06 9.20 3.82
N GLN A 156 -4.54 9.64 4.99
CA GLN A 156 -3.68 10.28 6.00
C GLN A 156 -2.74 9.25 6.65
N LEU A 157 -3.24 8.07 7.01
CA LEU A 157 -2.41 6.98 7.55
C LEU A 157 -1.34 6.55 6.54
N MET A 158 -1.73 6.42 5.27
CA MET A 158 -0.80 6.10 4.19
C MET A 158 0.26 7.19 4.03
N SER A 159 -0.13 8.45 4.07
CA SER A 159 0.79 9.58 3.94
C SER A 159 1.79 9.66 5.10
N ILE A 160 1.36 9.39 6.33
CA ILE A 160 2.23 9.36 7.51
C ILE A 160 3.25 8.22 7.41
N SER A 161 2.80 7.00 7.10
CA SER A 161 3.68 5.84 7.01
C SER A 161 4.67 5.94 5.85
N TRP A 162 4.22 6.35 4.68
CA TRP A 162 5.09 6.55 3.51
C TRP A 162 6.03 7.73 3.69
N GLY A 163 5.57 8.81 4.31
CA GLY A 163 6.40 9.96 4.63
C GLY A 163 7.53 9.62 5.60
N ALA A 164 7.25 8.83 6.63
CA ALA A 164 8.25 8.36 7.59
C ALA A 164 9.29 7.46 6.91
N LEU A 165 8.85 6.48 6.09
CA LEU A 165 9.75 5.61 5.34
C LEU A 165 10.60 6.40 4.35
N ALA A 166 10.00 7.25 3.52
CA ALA A 166 10.71 8.06 2.55
C ALA A 166 11.72 9.00 3.23
N GLY A 167 11.38 9.57 4.37
CA GLY A 167 12.29 10.42 5.14
C GLY A 167 13.50 9.66 5.69
N ALA A 168 13.29 8.40 6.09
CA ALA A 168 14.38 7.56 6.61
C ALA A 168 15.35 7.07 5.52
N PHE A 169 14.84 6.73 4.33
CA PHE A 169 15.64 6.10 3.28
C PHE A 169 16.18 7.08 2.22
N LEU A 170 15.52 8.21 1.99
CA LEU A 170 15.92 9.15 0.94
C LEU A 170 17.32 9.73 1.17
N GLY A 171 17.67 10.03 2.42
CA GLY A 171 18.98 10.55 2.76
C GLY A 171 20.10 9.58 2.39
N PRO A 172 20.13 8.35 2.94
CA PRO A 172 21.11 7.32 2.58
C PRO A 172 21.16 6.95 1.10
N PHE A 173 20.02 7.06 0.39
CA PHE A 173 19.95 6.74 -1.04
C PHE A 173 20.60 7.81 -1.93
N LEU A 174 20.56 9.08 -1.53
CA LEU A 174 21.12 10.19 -2.29
C LEU A 174 22.60 10.46 -1.99
N TRP A 175 23.15 9.88 -0.91
CA TRP A 175 24.56 9.97 -0.50
C TRP A 175 25.28 8.66 -0.79
#